data_2d3613b82c21e7fb38b61e499045df4e
#
_entry.id   2d3613b82c21e7fb38b61e499045df4e
#
_cell.length_a   1.000
_cell.length_b   1.000
_cell.length_c   1.000
_cell.angle_alpha   90.00
_cell.angle_beta   90.00
_cell.angle_gamma   90.00
#
_symmetry.space_group_name_H-M   'P 1'
#
loop_
_entity.id
_entity.type
_entity.pdbx_description
1 polymer ?
#
loop_
_entity_poly.entity_id
_entity_poly.type
_entity_poly.pdbx_seq_one_letter_code
_entity_poly.pdbx_strand_id
1 'polypeptide(L)'
;MSVQLLDKTRKINKLLHNNNSSKVVFNDIYDVLTEILKSNVLVISRKGKVLGTSEMKGMDEIDELIVDEVGGFIDPELNERLLGILSTKENVNLETLGFVSDIKKYTAIITPIDIAGERLGTLFIYRDNGAYDIDDIILSEYGTTVVGLEMMRSVHEENAEEERKVQIVKSAISTLSFSELEAITHIFDELDGSEGILVASRIADRVGITRSVIVNALRKFESAGVIESRSSGMKGTYIKVINDVVFDELDKLKKQREKA
;
A
#
# COMPACT_ATOMS: atom_id res chain seq x y z
N MET A 1 13.57 5.47 36.30
CA MET A 1 12.87 5.89 35.09
C MET A 1 13.10 7.39 34.91
N SER A 2 13.80 7.77 33.91
CA SER A 2 14.22 9.15 33.74
C SER A 2 13.11 10.00 33.13
N VAL A 3 13.06 11.28 33.50
CA VAL A 3 12.19 12.29 32.85
C VAL A 3 12.42 12.26 31.32
N GLN A 4 13.64 11.97 30.90
CA GLN A 4 14.01 11.84 29.50
C GLN A 4 13.26 10.73 28.77
N LEU A 5 13.08 9.54 29.37
CA LEU A 5 12.31 8.45 28.78
C LEU A 5 10.85 8.88 28.57
N LEU A 6 10.25 9.55 29.57
CA LEU A 6 8.88 10.05 29.45
C LEU A 6 8.74 11.07 28.31
N ASP A 7 9.69 11.99 28.18
CA ASP A 7 9.65 13.00 27.12
C ASP A 7 9.84 12.38 25.71
N LYS A 8 10.72 11.39 25.59
CA LYS A 8 10.90 10.61 24.37
C LYS A 8 9.62 9.83 24.01
N THR A 9 9.00 9.15 24.97
CA THR A 9 7.73 8.45 24.77
C THR A 9 6.61 9.40 24.34
N ARG A 10 6.53 10.61 24.93
CA ARG A 10 5.57 11.63 24.54
C ARG A 10 5.78 12.13 23.11
N LYS A 11 7.03 12.21 22.62
CA LYS A 11 7.30 12.55 21.21
C LYS A 11 6.69 11.52 20.27
N ILE A 12 6.88 10.23 20.56
CA ILE A 12 6.28 9.15 19.77
C ILE A 12 4.74 9.23 19.83
N ASN A 13 4.16 9.44 21.02
CA ASN A 13 2.71 9.57 21.19
C ASN A 13 2.08 10.71 20.36
N LYS A 14 2.78 11.83 20.21
CA LYS A 14 2.27 12.94 19.40
C LYS A 14 1.99 12.55 17.95
N LEU A 15 2.69 11.56 17.42
CA LEU A 15 2.46 11.07 16.07
C LEU A 15 1.09 10.41 15.93
N LEU A 16 0.64 9.68 16.97
CA LEU A 16 -0.68 9.05 17.00
C LEU A 16 -1.84 10.06 17.14
N HIS A 17 -1.56 11.24 17.67
CA HIS A 17 -2.58 12.27 17.93
C HIS A 17 -2.71 13.33 16.81
N ASN A 18 -1.84 13.32 15.81
CA ASN A 18 -1.89 14.25 14.69
C ASN A 18 -2.98 13.87 13.67
N ASN A 19 -4.25 13.97 14.11
CA ASN A 19 -5.45 13.63 13.34
C ASN A 19 -5.80 14.60 12.20
N ASN A 20 -4.97 15.61 11.90
CA ASN A 20 -5.33 16.70 10.96
C ASN A 20 -4.85 16.47 9.51
N SER A 21 -4.18 15.38 9.22
CA SER A 21 -3.91 15.00 7.83
C SER A 21 -4.11 13.50 7.70
N SER A 22 -4.87 13.10 6.73
CA SER A 22 -5.23 11.73 6.38
C SER A 22 -4.04 10.84 5.94
N LYS A 23 -2.82 11.25 6.28
CA LYS A 23 -1.59 10.46 6.19
C LYS A 23 -0.65 10.98 7.30
N VAL A 24 -0.59 10.30 8.43
CA VAL A 24 0.66 10.29 9.18
C VAL A 24 1.64 9.64 8.20
N VAL A 25 2.51 10.45 7.64
CA VAL A 25 3.50 9.94 6.69
C VAL A 25 4.39 9.02 7.51
N PHE A 26 4.51 7.76 7.14
CA PHE A 26 5.39 6.77 7.80
C PHE A 26 6.77 7.36 8.08
N ASN A 27 7.25 8.24 7.21
CA ASN A 27 8.52 8.96 7.35
C ASN A 27 8.62 9.75 8.65
N ASP A 28 7.55 10.42 9.11
CA ASP A 28 7.58 11.19 10.37
C ASP A 28 7.82 10.29 11.58
N ILE A 29 7.30 9.05 11.54
CA ILE A 29 7.52 8.05 12.61
C ILE A 29 8.97 7.60 12.61
N TYR A 30 9.53 7.30 11.44
CA TYR A 30 10.90 6.84 11.30
C TYR A 30 11.89 7.92 11.71
N ASP A 31 11.67 9.17 11.30
CA ASP A 31 12.51 10.33 11.67
C ASP A 31 12.51 10.56 13.19
N VAL A 32 11.36 10.47 13.83
CA VAL A 32 11.28 10.59 15.29
C VAL A 32 12.01 9.44 15.99
N LEU A 33 11.88 8.20 15.50
CA LEU A 33 12.62 7.06 16.05
C LEU A 33 14.13 7.23 15.87
N THR A 34 14.57 7.65 14.69
CA THR A 34 15.98 7.95 14.38
C THR A 34 16.54 9.01 15.32
N GLU A 35 15.83 10.12 15.53
CA GLU A 35 16.25 11.19 16.46
C GLU A 35 16.36 10.70 17.90
N ILE A 36 15.35 9.95 18.36
CA ILE A 36 15.24 9.50 19.75
C ILE A 36 16.29 8.43 20.10
N LEU A 37 16.49 7.46 19.16
CA LEU A 37 17.38 6.32 19.37
C LEU A 37 18.80 6.58 18.87
N LYS A 38 19.01 7.69 18.16
CA LYS A 38 20.28 8.04 17.50
C LYS A 38 20.81 6.87 16.67
N SER A 39 19.96 6.35 15.81
CA SER A 39 20.16 5.12 15.05
C SER A 39 19.53 5.24 13.67
N ASN A 40 20.03 4.49 12.72
CA ASN A 40 19.32 4.24 11.48
C ASN A 40 18.12 3.33 11.76
N VAL A 41 17.00 3.63 11.11
CA VAL A 41 15.74 2.90 11.29
C VAL A 41 15.24 2.42 9.94
N LEU A 42 14.89 1.16 9.85
CA LEU A 42 14.34 0.52 8.66
C LEU A 42 13.10 -0.28 9.05
N VAL A 43 12.04 -0.14 8.27
CA VAL A 43 10.83 -0.94 8.40
C VAL A 43 10.65 -1.81 7.17
N ILE A 44 10.57 -3.11 7.42
CA ILE A 44 10.47 -4.14 6.39
C ILE A 44 9.13 -4.86 6.57
N SER A 45 8.34 -4.97 5.51
CA SER A 45 7.10 -5.75 5.52
C SER A 45 7.38 -7.24 5.65
N ARG A 46 6.37 -8.03 6.00
CA ARG A 46 6.44 -9.49 6.02
C ARG A 46 6.96 -10.10 4.71
N LYS A 47 6.70 -9.45 3.57
CA LYS A 47 7.16 -9.91 2.24
C LYS A 47 8.58 -9.46 1.89
N GLY A 48 9.29 -8.79 2.80
CA GLY A 48 10.64 -8.27 2.56
C GLY A 48 10.68 -6.91 1.86
N LYS A 49 9.53 -6.26 1.63
CA LYS A 49 9.47 -4.94 1.02
C LYS A 49 9.85 -3.88 2.05
N VAL A 50 10.76 -2.99 1.70
CA VAL A 50 11.13 -1.82 2.50
C VAL A 50 10.02 -0.80 2.44
N LEU A 51 9.37 -0.54 3.57
CA LEU A 51 8.25 0.40 3.69
C LEU A 51 8.73 1.82 3.99
N GLY A 52 9.92 1.94 4.57
CA GLY A 52 10.56 3.20 4.84
C GLY A 52 11.86 3.03 5.60
N THR A 53 12.68 4.07 5.48
CA THR A 53 13.96 4.20 6.17
C THR A 53 14.15 5.63 6.65
N SER A 54 14.88 5.80 7.74
CA SER A 54 15.38 7.09 8.19
C SER A 54 16.80 6.93 8.71
N GLU A 55 17.69 7.82 8.29
CA GLU A 55 19.12 7.73 8.49
C GLU A 55 19.61 8.78 9.47
N MET A 56 20.48 8.37 10.36
CA MET A 56 21.16 9.28 11.28
C MET A 56 22.32 9.96 10.56
N LYS A 57 22.39 11.29 10.61
CA LYS A 57 23.47 12.06 9.97
C LYS A 57 24.84 11.60 10.44
N GLY A 58 25.69 11.26 9.47
CA GLY A 58 27.08 10.86 9.71
C GLY A 58 27.26 9.39 10.10
N MET A 59 26.23 8.58 9.99
CA MET A 59 26.30 7.13 10.11
C MET A 59 26.17 6.50 8.72
N ASP A 60 27.09 5.57 8.40
CA ASP A 60 27.03 4.84 7.14
C ASP A 60 25.87 3.86 7.13
N GLU A 61 25.39 3.55 5.95
CA GLU A 61 24.38 2.52 5.73
C GLU A 61 25.03 1.13 5.63
N ILE A 62 24.23 0.10 5.83
CA ILE A 62 24.61 -1.29 5.62
C ILE A 62 24.19 -1.68 4.21
N ASP A 63 25.16 -2.04 3.35
CA ASP A 63 24.92 -2.32 1.93
C ASP A 63 23.81 -3.33 1.67
N GLU A 64 23.71 -4.39 2.49
CA GLU A 64 22.69 -5.42 2.35
C GLU A 64 21.27 -4.97 2.70
N LEU A 65 21.13 -3.79 3.34
CA LEU A 65 19.85 -3.18 3.68
C LEU A 65 19.48 -2.03 2.72
N ILE A 66 20.43 -1.59 1.90
CA ILE A 66 20.16 -0.58 0.88
C ILE A 66 19.31 -1.20 -0.21
N VAL A 67 18.21 -0.55 -0.53
CA VAL A 67 17.39 -0.84 -1.71
C VAL A 67 17.43 0.39 -2.59
N ASP A 68 17.42 0.19 -3.91
CA ASP A 68 17.52 1.30 -4.89
C ASP A 68 16.46 2.39 -4.66
N GLU A 69 15.28 1.98 -4.16
CA GLU A 69 14.17 2.89 -3.83
C GLU A 69 13.35 2.35 -2.65
N VAL A 70 12.73 3.24 -1.87
CA VAL A 70 11.69 2.85 -0.91
C VAL A 70 10.59 2.12 -1.67
N GLY A 71 10.28 0.90 -1.25
CA GLY A 71 9.39 -0.01 -1.97
C GLY A 71 10.11 -1.16 -2.67
N GLY A 72 11.45 -1.14 -2.75
CA GLY A 72 12.27 -2.29 -3.13
C GLY A 72 12.23 -3.41 -2.08
N PHE A 73 12.88 -4.53 -2.41
CA PHE A 73 12.87 -5.72 -1.55
C PHE A 73 14.29 -6.02 -1.08
N ILE A 74 14.45 -6.37 0.20
CA ILE A 74 15.70 -6.93 0.72
C ILE A 74 15.89 -8.36 0.21
N ASP A 75 17.10 -8.89 0.40
CA ASP A 75 17.39 -10.28 0.07
C ASP A 75 16.39 -11.25 0.73
N PRO A 76 15.82 -12.21 -0.01
CA PRO A 76 14.81 -13.14 0.53
C PRO A 76 15.32 -14.01 1.68
N GLU A 77 16.58 -14.45 1.66
CA GLU A 77 17.15 -15.27 2.73
C GLU A 77 17.37 -14.42 4.00
N LEU A 78 17.76 -13.16 3.84
CA LEU A 78 17.83 -12.21 4.95
C LEU A 78 16.45 -11.98 5.55
N ASN A 79 15.42 -11.78 4.71
CA ASN A 79 14.04 -11.62 5.20
C ASN A 79 13.56 -12.82 6.01
N GLU A 80 13.81 -14.04 5.53
CA GLU A 80 13.44 -15.27 6.27
C GLU A 80 14.16 -15.35 7.63
N ARG A 81 15.44 -14.98 7.70
CA ARG A 81 16.17 -14.91 8.98
C ARG A 81 15.57 -13.88 9.94
N LEU A 82 15.18 -12.72 9.42
CA LEU A 82 14.52 -11.66 10.22
C LEU A 82 13.14 -12.12 10.70
N LEU A 83 12.37 -12.80 9.87
CA LEU A 83 11.05 -13.35 10.25
C LEU A 83 11.17 -14.47 11.28
N GLY A 84 12.29 -15.19 11.33
CA GLY A 84 12.61 -16.17 12.35
C GLY A 84 12.80 -15.57 13.76
N ILE A 85 12.93 -14.25 13.88
CA ILE A 85 13.02 -13.55 15.17
C ILE A 85 11.61 -13.31 15.70
N LEU A 86 11.23 -14.05 16.75
CA LEU A 86 9.87 -14.04 17.31
C LEU A 86 9.67 -13.06 18.48
N SER A 87 10.74 -12.49 19.00
CA SER A 87 10.71 -11.47 20.06
C SER A 87 11.86 -10.49 19.85
N THR A 88 11.75 -9.29 20.42
CA THR A 88 12.82 -8.29 20.36
C THR A 88 14.17 -8.90 20.67
N LYS A 89 15.14 -8.66 19.80
CA LYS A 89 16.56 -8.99 20.00
C LYS A 89 17.33 -7.69 20.08
N GLU A 90 17.92 -7.47 21.24
CA GLU A 90 18.76 -6.33 21.51
C GLU A 90 20.25 -6.65 21.31
N ASN A 91 21.01 -5.64 20.95
CA ASN A 91 22.46 -5.71 20.79
C ASN A 91 22.93 -6.89 19.93
N VAL A 92 22.23 -7.09 18.81
CA VAL A 92 22.47 -8.21 17.89
C VAL A 92 23.80 -7.98 17.15
N ASN A 93 24.65 -9.02 17.14
CA ASN A 93 25.76 -9.09 16.19
C ASN A 93 25.23 -9.47 14.80
N LEU A 94 25.39 -8.59 13.83
CA LEU A 94 24.85 -8.76 12.49
C LEU A 94 25.48 -9.93 11.71
N GLU A 95 26.71 -10.34 12.07
CA GLU A 95 27.33 -11.55 11.47
C GLU A 95 26.46 -12.79 11.68
N THR A 96 25.76 -12.88 12.81
CA THR A 96 24.86 -14.02 13.12
C THR A 96 23.64 -14.07 12.22
N LEU A 97 23.32 -12.98 11.55
CA LEU A 97 22.23 -12.86 10.57
C LEU A 97 22.69 -13.03 9.14
N GLY A 98 24.00 -13.32 8.93
CA GLY A 98 24.55 -13.57 7.62
C GLY A 98 24.90 -12.31 6.84
N PHE A 99 25.01 -11.17 7.49
CA PHE A 99 25.59 -9.98 6.89
C PHE A 99 27.08 -10.19 6.64
N VAL A 100 27.59 -9.72 5.53
CA VAL A 100 28.95 -10.02 5.02
C VAL A 100 29.84 -8.77 4.97
N SER A 101 29.26 -7.58 4.87
CA SER A 101 29.97 -6.33 4.82
C SER A 101 30.72 -6.00 6.14
N ASP A 102 31.46 -4.91 6.20
CA ASP A 102 32.19 -4.48 7.41
C ASP A 102 31.24 -3.98 8.50
N ILE A 103 30.50 -4.94 9.07
CA ILE A 103 29.38 -4.75 10.01
C ILE A 103 29.80 -4.82 11.48
N LYS A 104 31.04 -5.14 11.77
CA LYS A 104 31.54 -5.32 13.17
C LYS A 104 31.37 -4.08 14.04
N LYS A 105 31.31 -2.91 13.41
CA LYS A 105 31.09 -1.64 14.10
C LYS A 105 29.63 -1.42 14.51
N TYR A 106 28.68 -2.17 13.92
CA TYR A 106 27.27 -1.95 14.14
C TYR A 106 26.68 -2.87 15.21
N THR A 107 25.79 -2.29 15.99
CA THR A 107 24.90 -3.00 16.93
C THR A 107 23.47 -2.75 16.54
N ALA A 108 22.62 -3.77 16.57
CA ALA A 108 21.23 -3.66 16.14
C ALA A 108 20.23 -4.04 17.23
N ILE A 109 19.04 -3.44 17.16
CA ILE A 109 17.79 -3.94 17.75
C ILE A 109 16.90 -4.41 16.59
N ILE A 110 16.37 -5.61 16.72
CA ILE A 110 15.46 -6.19 15.75
C ILE A 110 14.17 -6.56 16.47
N THR A 111 13.09 -5.89 16.09
CA THR A 111 11.80 -6.06 16.75
C THR A 111 10.76 -6.56 15.75
N PRO A 112 10.10 -7.70 16.03
CA PRO A 112 8.95 -8.14 15.24
C PRO A 112 7.79 -7.15 15.36
N ILE A 113 7.18 -6.81 14.24
CA ILE A 113 5.97 -5.99 14.21
C ILE A 113 4.77 -6.94 14.16
N ASP A 114 4.26 -7.26 15.35
CA ASP A 114 3.12 -8.17 15.52
C ASP A 114 1.94 -7.40 16.13
N ILE A 115 0.81 -7.37 15.43
CA ILE A 115 -0.42 -6.73 15.91
C ILE A 115 -1.58 -7.71 15.80
N ALA A 116 -2.33 -7.85 16.88
CA ALA A 116 -3.50 -8.75 16.96
C ALA A 116 -3.19 -10.20 16.55
N GLY A 117 -1.97 -10.67 16.79
CA GLY A 117 -1.53 -12.03 16.46
C GLY A 117 -1.08 -12.20 15.01
N GLU A 118 -1.02 -11.13 14.23
CA GLU A 118 -0.53 -11.15 12.85
C GLU A 118 0.84 -10.48 12.76
N ARG A 119 1.80 -11.18 12.13
CA ARG A 119 3.11 -10.62 11.78
C ARG A 119 2.98 -9.72 10.57
N LEU A 120 3.19 -8.41 10.78
CA LEU A 120 3.13 -7.40 9.71
C LEU A 120 4.50 -7.15 9.07
N GLY A 121 5.57 -7.28 9.86
CA GLY A 121 6.91 -6.98 9.37
C GLY A 121 7.98 -7.01 10.46
N THR A 122 9.07 -6.32 10.19
CA THR A 122 10.22 -6.20 11.11
C THR A 122 10.66 -4.74 11.18
N LEU A 123 10.83 -4.23 12.41
CA LEU A 123 11.54 -2.98 12.67
C LEU A 123 13.00 -3.32 12.93
N PHE A 124 13.89 -2.79 12.08
CA PHE A 124 15.34 -2.98 12.15
C PHE A 124 15.98 -1.64 12.50
N ILE A 125 16.69 -1.58 13.61
CA ILE A 125 17.32 -0.38 14.14
C ILE A 125 18.81 -0.69 14.35
N TYR A 126 19.71 0.15 13.85
CA TYR A 126 21.15 -0.09 14.01
C TYR A 126 21.93 1.20 14.20
N ARG A 127 23.07 1.09 14.90
CA ARG A 127 24.00 2.18 15.13
C ARG A 127 25.45 1.65 15.31
N ASP A 128 26.42 2.54 15.13
CA ASP A 128 27.86 2.25 15.28
C ASP A 128 28.45 2.77 16.61
N ASN A 129 27.68 3.47 17.41
CA ASN A 129 28.14 4.20 18.59
C ASN A 129 27.83 3.51 19.94
N GLY A 130 27.86 2.17 19.96
CA GLY A 130 27.75 1.38 21.19
C GLY A 130 26.45 0.63 21.38
N ALA A 131 26.36 -0.07 22.51
CA ALA A 131 25.23 -0.91 22.85
C ALA A 131 23.99 -0.08 23.22
N TYR A 132 22.82 -0.65 22.98
CA TYR A 132 21.53 -0.12 23.39
C TYR A 132 21.29 -0.40 24.87
N ASP A 133 20.76 0.59 25.56
CA ASP A 133 20.36 0.46 26.97
C ASP A 133 18.87 0.07 27.11
N ILE A 134 18.41 -0.10 28.33
CA ILE A 134 17.02 -0.50 28.60
C ILE A 134 15.99 0.55 28.13
N ASP A 135 16.33 1.84 28.20
CA ASP A 135 15.46 2.92 27.73
C ASP A 135 15.33 2.87 26.21
N ASP A 136 16.40 2.57 25.47
CA ASP A 136 16.40 2.37 24.02
C ASP A 136 15.53 1.18 23.61
N ILE A 137 15.63 0.05 24.35
CA ILE A 137 14.83 -1.15 24.10
C ILE A 137 13.35 -0.86 24.31
N ILE A 138 12.97 -0.22 25.42
CA ILE A 138 11.58 0.17 25.70
C ILE A 138 11.04 1.09 24.60
N LEU A 139 11.82 2.06 24.15
CA LEU A 139 11.42 2.99 23.09
C LEU A 139 11.29 2.31 21.73
N SER A 140 12.14 1.34 21.42
CA SER A 140 12.05 0.57 20.18
C SER A 140 10.79 -0.31 20.16
N GLU A 141 10.46 -1.01 21.23
CA GLU A 141 9.23 -1.81 21.34
C GLU A 141 7.97 -0.95 21.28
N TYR A 142 8.01 0.22 21.95
CA TYR A 142 6.92 1.17 21.87
C TYR A 142 6.77 1.74 20.46
N GLY A 143 7.88 2.12 19.81
CA GLY A 143 7.91 2.58 18.42
C GLY A 143 7.39 1.51 17.45
N THR A 144 7.75 0.25 17.69
CA THR A 144 7.25 -0.90 16.93
C THR A 144 5.72 -1.02 16.99
N THR A 145 5.14 -0.80 18.17
CA THR A 145 3.68 -0.80 18.34
C THR A 145 3.04 0.31 17.50
N VAL A 146 3.62 1.52 17.53
CA VAL A 146 3.11 2.67 16.76
C VAL A 146 3.21 2.41 15.25
N VAL A 147 4.34 1.90 14.78
CA VAL A 147 4.53 1.50 13.38
C VAL A 147 3.52 0.43 12.98
N GLY A 148 3.32 -0.59 13.81
CA GLY A 148 2.37 -1.66 13.54
C GLY A 148 0.92 -1.19 13.44
N LEU A 149 0.50 -0.27 14.30
CA LEU A 149 -0.84 0.34 14.24
C LEU A 149 -1.02 1.14 12.95
N GLU A 150 0.00 1.87 12.51
CA GLU A 150 -0.06 2.63 11.25
C GLU A 150 -0.07 1.70 10.03
N MET A 151 0.71 0.61 10.06
CA MET A 151 0.65 -0.43 9.02
C MET A 151 -0.75 -1.03 8.90
N MET A 152 -1.37 -1.39 10.02
CA MET A 152 -2.76 -1.88 10.02
C MET A 152 -3.73 -0.86 9.47
N ARG A 153 -3.60 0.40 9.88
CA ARG A 153 -4.45 1.48 9.38
C ARG A 153 -4.35 1.61 7.87
N SER A 154 -3.14 1.62 7.31
CA SER A 154 -2.91 1.70 5.86
C SER A 154 -3.55 0.53 5.12
N VAL A 155 -3.41 -0.70 5.62
CA VAL A 155 -4.04 -1.89 5.02
C VAL A 155 -5.58 -1.78 5.08
N HIS A 156 -6.14 -1.30 6.19
CA HIS A 156 -7.58 -1.10 6.29
C HIS A 156 -8.09 0.00 5.35
N GLU A 157 -7.36 1.10 5.20
CA GLU A 157 -7.72 2.19 4.28
C GLU A 157 -7.67 1.71 2.82
N GLU A 158 -6.64 0.95 2.43
CA GLU A 158 -6.54 0.35 1.10
C GLU A 158 -7.69 -0.61 0.81
N ASN A 159 -7.99 -1.51 1.74
CA ASN A 159 -9.09 -2.47 1.60
C ASN A 159 -10.46 -1.76 1.53
N ALA A 160 -10.68 -0.75 2.36
CA ALA A 160 -11.91 0.04 2.35
C ALA A 160 -12.09 0.82 1.03
N GLU A 161 -11.01 1.35 0.47
CA GLU A 161 -11.04 2.03 -0.83
C GLU A 161 -11.34 1.05 -1.96
N GLU A 162 -10.74 -0.15 -1.94
CA GLU A 162 -11.01 -1.20 -2.92
C GLU A 162 -12.46 -1.70 -2.83
N GLU A 163 -12.95 -1.96 -1.62
CA GLU A 163 -14.37 -2.30 -1.40
C GLU A 163 -15.30 -1.21 -1.91
N ARG A 164 -14.97 0.05 -1.68
CA ARG A 164 -15.73 1.20 -2.18
C ARG A 164 -15.76 1.23 -3.70
N LYS A 165 -14.63 1.02 -4.38
CA LYS A 165 -14.53 0.92 -5.84
C LYS A 165 -15.44 -0.18 -6.37
N VAL A 166 -15.40 -1.37 -5.76
CA VAL A 166 -16.27 -2.51 -6.10
C VAL A 166 -17.76 -2.14 -5.93
N GLN A 167 -18.14 -1.50 -4.83
CA GLN A 167 -19.53 -1.11 -4.59
C GLN A 167 -20.04 -0.07 -5.59
N ILE A 168 -19.21 0.90 -5.97
CA ILE A 168 -19.55 1.88 -7.00
C ILE A 168 -19.87 1.18 -8.32
N VAL A 169 -19.01 0.27 -8.77
CA VAL A 169 -19.19 -0.47 -10.02
C VAL A 169 -20.43 -1.35 -9.98
N LYS A 170 -20.63 -2.13 -8.92
CA LYS A 170 -21.81 -2.97 -8.73
C LYS A 170 -23.11 -2.16 -8.72
N SER A 171 -23.10 -1.01 -8.05
CA SER A 171 -24.23 -0.10 -8.04
C SER A 171 -24.53 0.44 -9.44
N ALA A 172 -23.50 0.88 -10.18
CA ALA A 172 -23.66 1.34 -11.57
C ALA A 172 -24.27 0.23 -12.44
N ILE A 173 -23.74 -0.97 -12.40
CA ILE A 173 -24.23 -2.13 -13.14
C ILE A 173 -25.70 -2.43 -12.79
N SER A 174 -26.08 -2.38 -11.52
CA SER A 174 -27.45 -2.67 -11.08
C SER A 174 -28.51 -1.69 -11.62
N THR A 175 -28.11 -0.51 -12.06
CA THR A 175 -29.00 0.49 -12.67
C THR A 175 -29.27 0.25 -14.16
N LEU A 176 -28.49 -0.63 -14.79
CA LEU A 176 -28.61 -0.92 -16.20
C LEU A 176 -29.79 -1.87 -16.50
N SER A 177 -30.51 -1.59 -17.56
CA SER A 177 -31.38 -2.58 -18.19
C SER A 177 -30.53 -3.67 -18.87
N PHE A 178 -31.17 -4.78 -19.24
CA PHE A 178 -30.50 -5.87 -19.94
C PHE A 178 -29.75 -5.39 -21.20
N SER A 179 -30.42 -4.61 -22.06
CA SER A 179 -29.79 -4.08 -23.29
C SER A 179 -28.66 -3.07 -23.02
N GLU A 180 -28.79 -2.29 -21.94
CA GLU A 180 -27.72 -1.35 -21.54
C GLU A 180 -26.50 -2.10 -21.00
N LEU A 181 -26.71 -3.18 -20.24
CA LEU A 181 -25.61 -4.01 -19.75
C LEU A 181 -24.90 -4.72 -20.91
N GLU A 182 -25.66 -5.22 -21.89
CA GLU A 182 -25.09 -5.79 -23.11
C GLU A 182 -24.26 -4.74 -23.88
N ALA A 183 -24.79 -3.53 -24.02
CA ALA A 183 -24.06 -2.41 -24.63
C ALA A 183 -22.74 -2.12 -23.91
N ILE A 184 -22.76 -2.01 -22.57
CA ILE A 184 -21.55 -1.77 -21.77
C ILE A 184 -20.54 -2.90 -21.95
N THR A 185 -20.97 -4.14 -21.90
CA THR A 185 -20.10 -5.30 -22.10
C THR A 185 -19.35 -5.22 -23.43
N HIS A 186 -20.06 -4.93 -24.52
CA HIS A 186 -19.44 -4.78 -25.83
C HIS A 186 -18.54 -3.54 -25.97
N ILE A 187 -18.89 -2.44 -25.29
CA ILE A 187 -18.03 -1.25 -25.23
C ILE A 187 -16.68 -1.58 -24.59
N PHE A 188 -16.70 -2.28 -23.44
CA PHE A 188 -15.47 -2.65 -22.74
C PHE A 188 -14.68 -3.75 -23.46
N ASP A 189 -15.33 -4.61 -24.24
CA ASP A 189 -14.64 -5.60 -25.10
C ASP A 189 -13.90 -4.94 -26.29
N GLU A 190 -14.40 -3.80 -26.78
CA GLU A 190 -13.76 -3.05 -27.86
C GLU A 190 -12.72 -2.03 -27.37
N LEU A 191 -12.71 -1.75 -26.06
CA LEU A 191 -11.77 -0.83 -25.49
C LEU A 191 -10.41 -1.53 -25.31
N ASP A 192 -9.39 -1.03 -26.01
CA ASP A 192 -8.02 -1.52 -25.87
C ASP A 192 -7.33 -0.81 -24.69
N GLY A 193 -7.38 -1.46 -23.53
CA GLY A 193 -6.86 -0.90 -22.27
C GLY A 193 -7.86 -0.01 -21.51
N SER A 194 -7.37 1.04 -20.87
CA SER A 194 -8.16 1.90 -19.97
C SER A 194 -8.83 3.09 -20.66
N GLU A 195 -8.53 3.36 -21.92
CA GLU A 195 -9.10 4.48 -22.67
C GLU A 195 -9.13 4.24 -24.18
N GLY A 196 -10.07 4.88 -24.87
CA GLY A 196 -10.17 4.75 -26.33
C GLY A 196 -11.30 5.57 -26.94
N ILE A 197 -11.36 5.59 -28.28
CA ILE A 197 -12.44 6.23 -29.05
C ILE A 197 -13.33 5.16 -29.64
N LEU A 198 -14.61 5.21 -29.32
CA LEU A 198 -15.62 4.27 -29.79
C LEU A 198 -16.70 4.96 -30.63
N VAL A 199 -17.16 4.26 -31.62
CA VAL A 199 -18.25 4.75 -32.50
C VAL A 199 -19.56 4.05 -32.08
N ALA A 200 -20.39 4.75 -31.30
CA ALA A 200 -21.62 4.19 -30.70
C ALA A 200 -22.58 3.58 -31.72
N SER A 201 -22.68 4.16 -32.95
CA SER A 201 -23.50 3.59 -34.04
C SER A 201 -22.98 2.23 -34.50
N ARG A 202 -21.66 2.05 -34.60
CA ARG A 202 -21.06 0.77 -35.04
C ARG A 202 -21.33 -0.34 -34.00
N ILE A 203 -21.24 -0.03 -32.71
CA ILE A 203 -21.57 -0.98 -31.65
C ILE A 203 -23.07 -1.28 -31.69
N ALA A 204 -23.92 -0.25 -31.82
CA ALA A 204 -25.38 -0.41 -31.89
C ALA A 204 -25.79 -1.35 -33.03
N ASP A 205 -25.23 -1.14 -34.23
CA ASP A 205 -25.53 -1.97 -35.40
C ASP A 205 -25.07 -3.43 -35.22
N ARG A 206 -23.94 -3.65 -34.56
CA ARG A 206 -23.38 -5.00 -34.30
C ARG A 206 -24.23 -5.78 -33.32
N VAL A 207 -24.68 -5.12 -32.28
CA VAL A 207 -25.38 -5.76 -31.14
C VAL A 207 -26.91 -5.79 -31.37
N GLY A 208 -27.40 -5.08 -32.37
CA GLY A 208 -28.84 -5.01 -32.66
C GLY A 208 -29.63 -4.13 -31.72
N ILE A 209 -28.99 -3.14 -31.09
CA ILE A 209 -29.58 -2.17 -30.17
C ILE A 209 -29.55 -0.76 -30.77
N THR A 210 -30.25 0.19 -30.15
CA THR A 210 -30.24 1.57 -30.60
C THR A 210 -29.09 2.37 -30.05
N ARG A 211 -28.60 3.37 -30.79
CA ARG A 211 -27.58 4.30 -30.30
C ARG A 211 -27.95 4.97 -28.97
N SER A 212 -29.24 5.22 -28.73
CA SER A 212 -29.73 5.82 -27.50
C SER A 212 -29.50 4.92 -26.27
N VAL A 213 -29.61 3.60 -26.45
CA VAL A 213 -29.29 2.64 -25.35
C VAL A 213 -27.83 2.76 -24.96
N ILE A 214 -26.90 2.81 -25.92
CA ILE A 214 -25.48 2.99 -25.66
C ILE A 214 -25.19 4.31 -24.94
N VAL A 215 -25.75 5.43 -25.44
CA VAL A 215 -25.58 6.74 -24.82
C VAL A 215 -26.11 6.79 -23.41
N ASN A 216 -27.26 6.16 -23.14
CA ASN A 216 -27.83 6.09 -21.78
C ASN A 216 -26.95 5.25 -20.85
N ALA A 217 -26.46 4.10 -21.31
CA ALA A 217 -25.58 3.24 -20.55
C ALA A 217 -24.28 3.97 -20.17
N LEU A 218 -23.64 4.63 -21.13
CA LEU A 218 -22.43 5.45 -20.89
C LEU A 218 -22.70 6.57 -19.87
N ARG A 219 -23.84 7.28 -20.02
CA ARG A 219 -24.21 8.36 -19.09
C ARG A 219 -24.43 7.85 -17.66
N LYS A 220 -24.99 6.67 -17.48
CA LYS A 220 -25.15 6.03 -16.15
C LYS A 220 -23.79 5.72 -15.53
N PHE A 221 -22.87 5.16 -16.29
CA PHE A 221 -21.52 4.86 -15.85
C PHE A 221 -20.69 6.11 -15.54
N GLU A 222 -20.85 7.16 -16.35
CA GLU A 222 -20.23 8.47 -16.11
C GLU A 222 -20.78 9.11 -14.84
N SER A 223 -22.11 9.11 -14.67
CA SER A 223 -22.76 9.65 -13.47
C SER A 223 -22.37 8.91 -12.19
N ALA A 224 -22.06 7.62 -12.29
CA ALA A 224 -21.54 6.81 -11.19
C ALA A 224 -20.03 6.99 -10.93
N GLY A 225 -19.32 7.73 -11.79
CA GLY A 225 -17.87 7.92 -11.68
C GLY A 225 -17.04 6.69 -12.10
N VAL A 226 -17.63 5.77 -12.85
CA VAL A 226 -16.92 4.59 -13.37
C VAL A 226 -16.06 4.95 -14.58
N ILE A 227 -16.57 5.84 -15.45
CA ILE A 227 -15.89 6.33 -16.64
C ILE A 227 -15.98 7.85 -16.74
N GLU A 228 -15.11 8.44 -17.56
CA GLU A 228 -15.31 9.74 -18.18
C GLU A 228 -15.62 9.55 -19.67
N SER A 229 -16.55 10.34 -20.22
CA SER A 229 -16.85 10.31 -21.64
C SER A 229 -16.82 11.71 -22.25
N ARG A 230 -16.29 11.81 -23.49
CA ARG A 230 -16.24 13.07 -24.24
C ARG A 230 -16.60 12.83 -25.70
N SER A 231 -17.51 13.63 -26.22
CA SER A 231 -17.83 13.58 -27.67
C SER A 231 -16.66 14.11 -28.49
N SER A 232 -16.19 13.30 -29.44
CA SER A 232 -15.15 13.68 -30.43
C SER A 232 -15.75 13.98 -31.80
N GLY A 233 -17.01 14.43 -31.86
CA GLY A 233 -17.72 14.76 -33.09
C GLY A 233 -17.88 13.54 -33.98
N MET A 234 -17.49 13.69 -35.27
CA MET A 234 -17.60 12.59 -36.25
C MET A 234 -16.67 11.41 -35.98
N LYS A 235 -15.66 11.58 -35.13
CA LYS A 235 -14.71 10.50 -34.75
C LYS A 235 -15.28 9.52 -33.71
N GLY A 236 -16.37 9.87 -33.01
CA GLY A 236 -17.01 9.02 -32.03
C GLY A 236 -17.01 9.62 -30.61
N THR A 237 -17.03 8.76 -29.62
CA THR A 237 -16.98 9.13 -28.20
C THR A 237 -15.66 8.61 -27.61
N TYR A 238 -14.86 9.49 -27.05
CA TYR A 238 -13.72 9.12 -26.24
C TYR A 238 -14.21 8.68 -24.86
N ILE A 239 -13.70 7.56 -24.38
CA ILE A 239 -14.00 6.98 -23.06
C ILE A 239 -12.68 6.77 -22.34
N LYS A 240 -12.67 7.12 -21.06
CA LYS A 240 -11.59 6.83 -20.12
C LYS A 240 -12.17 6.13 -18.89
N VAL A 241 -11.63 4.99 -18.54
CA VAL A 241 -11.99 4.25 -17.34
C VAL A 241 -11.36 4.92 -16.12
N ILE A 242 -12.16 5.28 -15.14
CA ILE A 242 -11.73 5.89 -13.87
C ILE A 242 -11.66 4.84 -12.76
N ASN A 243 -12.59 3.89 -12.78
CA ASN A 243 -12.63 2.79 -11.83
C ASN A 243 -12.36 1.46 -12.56
N ASP A 244 -11.14 0.99 -12.45
CA ASP A 244 -10.60 -0.18 -13.16
C ASP A 244 -11.23 -1.51 -12.73
N VAL A 245 -11.80 -1.58 -11.53
CA VAL A 245 -12.56 -2.75 -11.03
C VAL A 245 -13.71 -3.13 -11.96
N VAL A 246 -14.17 -2.23 -12.82
CA VAL A 246 -15.24 -2.49 -13.79
C VAL A 246 -14.91 -3.65 -14.72
N PHE A 247 -13.66 -3.83 -15.12
CA PHE A 247 -13.24 -4.95 -15.98
C PHE A 247 -13.51 -6.29 -15.30
N ASP A 248 -13.07 -6.43 -14.04
CA ASP A 248 -13.25 -7.66 -13.26
C ASP A 248 -14.73 -7.98 -13.00
N GLU A 249 -15.53 -6.96 -12.66
CA GLU A 249 -16.95 -7.15 -12.40
C GLU A 249 -17.74 -7.51 -13.67
N LEU A 250 -17.41 -6.93 -14.81
CA LEU A 250 -18.02 -7.31 -16.09
C LEU A 250 -17.61 -8.74 -16.51
N ASP A 251 -16.36 -9.13 -16.31
CA ASP A 251 -15.88 -10.49 -16.60
C ASP A 251 -16.55 -11.55 -15.71
N LYS A 252 -16.76 -11.24 -14.42
CA LYS A 252 -17.54 -12.11 -13.52
C LYS A 252 -18.96 -12.31 -14.02
N LEU A 253 -19.61 -11.27 -14.50
CA LEU A 253 -20.98 -11.33 -15.03
C LEU A 253 -21.04 -12.16 -16.33
N LYS A 254 -20.06 -12.03 -17.23
CA LYS A 254 -19.99 -12.86 -18.46
C LYS A 254 -19.88 -14.33 -18.09
N LYS A 255 -18.95 -14.69 -17.22
CA LYS A 255 -18.76 -16.08 -16.75
C LYS A 255 -19.98 -16.67 -16.05
N GLN A 256 -20.78 -15.85 -15.36
CA GLN A 256 -22.04 -16.29 -14.74
C GLN A 256 -23.13 -16.59 -15.78
N ARG A 257 -23.18 -15.78 -16.86
CA ARG A 257 -24.16 -15.98 -17.95
C ARG A 257 -23.85 -17.17 -18.84
N GLU A 258 -22.58 -17.51 -19.04
CA GLU A 258 -22.16 -18.69 -19.79
C GLU A 258 -22.45 -20.02 -19.05
N LYS A 259 -22.68 -19.97 -17.73
CA LYS A 259 -22.99 -21.13 -16.88
C LYS A 259 -24.47 -21.33 -16.62
N ALA A 260 -25.33 -20.36 -16.98
CA ALA A 260 -26.79 -20.39 -16.77
C ALA A 260 -27.53 -20.81 -18.04
#